data_f4643ac0ff3799123b9a1a81291d554b
#
_entry.id   f4643ac0ff3799123b9a1a81291d554b
#
_cell.length_a   1.000
_cell.length_b   1.000
_cell.length_c   1.000
_cell.angle_alpha   90.00
_cell.angle_beta   90.00
_cell.angle_gamma   90.00
#
_symmetry.space_group_name_H-M   'P 1'
#
loop_
_entity.id
_entity.type
_entity.pdbx_description
1 polymer ?
#
loop_
_entity_poly.entity_id
_entity_poly.type
_entity_poly.pdbx_seq_one_letter_code
_entity_poly.pdbx_strand_id
1 'polypeptide(L)'
;MNILVSGLVNTETTAQVRGFPIPYYPIDYPFFGVNTAVSGVGFNLSKALTTLGDHVRLISMVGDDFTAAYIRHVLLQAGIDSAPVLPLLKQTPGSVVLYDPEGKRQIYCDLKDIQETAYPFSPAILSGIDLVAACNINFNRPLLRLAKAAGKTIATDVHVLSNIFDDYNREFMEAADILFLSDEAVGDDYRPFLSELADTHPCKIIVLGRGSKGAAIYLREHGSITELPAVYAGQVSNTVGAGDALFSAFLHFYARGQAPLDALHLAQVFAAHKITVSGASQGFIREEEVLRFVKEHTL
;
A
#
# COMPACT_ATOMS: atom_id res chain seq x y z
N MET A 1 -17.28 -3.58 -3.49
CA MET A 1 -16.83 -4.77 -2.74
C MET A 1 -16.66 -4.42 -1.28
N ASN A 2 -16.69 -5.42 -0.38
CA ASN A 2 -16.37 -5.25 1.03
C ASN A 2 -14.94 -5.75 1.25
N ILE A 3 -14.02 -4.85 1.48
CA ILE A 3 -12.58 -5.17 1.59
C ILE A 3 -12.11 -4.92 3.02
N LEU A 4 -11.49 -5.93 3.61
CA LEU A 4 -10.79 -5.80 4.88
C LEU A 4 -9.35 -5.41 4.61
N VAL A 5 -8.96 -4.22 5.02
CA VAL A 5 -7.57 -3.77 5.02
C VAL A 5 -7.01 -3.89 6.43
N SER A 6 -5.87 -4.53 6.58
CA SER A 6 -5.19 -4.63 7.88
C SER A 6 -3.74 -4.20 7.75
N GLY A 7 -3.37 -3.10 8.43
CA GLY A 7 -2.03 -2.52 8.29
C GLY A 7 -1.80 -1.30 9.18
N LEU A 8 -0.62 -0.73 9.02
CA LEU A 8 -0.20 0.45 9.77
C LEU A 8 -1.05 1.67 9.43
N VAL A 9 -1.46 2.39 10.48
CA VAL A 9 -1.92 3.78 10.42
C VAL A 9 -1.04 4.61 11.36
N ASN A 10 -0.53 5.72 10.86
CA ASN A 10 0.31 6.62 11.62
C ASN A 10 0.05 8.09 11.24
N THR A 11 0.73 9.02 11.88
CA THR A 11 0.92 10.36 11.36
C THR A 11 2.28 10.47 10.69
N GLU A 12 2.34 11.14 9.55
CA GLU A 12 3.55 11.47 8.84
C GLU A 12 3.75 12.98 8.85
N THR A 13 4.88 13.42 9.39
CA THR A 13 5.31 14.81 9.31
C THR A 13 6.39 14.94 8.26
N THR A 14 6.11 15.66 7.18
CA THR A 14 7.10 16.03 6.17
C THR A 14 7.74 17.35 6.54
N ALA A 15 9.07 17.45 6.42
CA ALA A 15 9.82 18.69 6.67
C ALA A 15 10.83 18.94 5.55
N GLN A 16 10.73 20.12 4.92
CA GLN A 16 11.67 20.53 3.90
C GLN A 16 13.01 20.92 4.53
N VAL A 17 14.10 20.35 4.03
CA VAL A 17 15.47 20.68 4.38
C VAL A 17 16.18 21.31 3.19
N ARG A 18 17.30 22.01 3.42
CA ARG A 18 18.05 22.69 2.35
C ARG A 18 18.79 21.73 1.42
N GLY A 19 19.12 20.53 1.90
CA GLY A 19 19.84 19.50 1.15
C GLY A 19 20.41 18.41 2.05
N PHE A 20 21.02 17.40 1.43
CA PHE A 20 21.70 16.31 2.14
C PHE A 20 23.18 16.25 1.75
N PRO A 21 24.11 16.15 2.75
CA PRO A 21 23.88 16.06 4.19
C PRO A 21 23.25 17.35 4.73
N ILE A 22 22.41 17.22 5.79
CA ILE A 22 21.70 18.37 6.36
C ILE A 22 22.71 19.31 7.03
N PRO A 23 22.86 20.57 6.56
CA PRO A 23 23.71 21.53 7.22
C PRO A 23 23.10 21.95 8.57
N TYR A 24 23.96 22.08 9.59
CA TYR A 24 23.49 22.52 10.89
C TYR A 24 23.16 24.03 10.89
N TYR A 25 21.92 24.33 11.26
CA TYR A 25 21.42 25.64 11.63
C TYR A 25 20.67 25.54 12.95
N PRO A 26 20.87 26.42 13.93
CA PRO A 26 20.11 26.37 15.20
C PRO A 26 18.61 26.50 14.97
N ILE A 27 18.20 27.32 14.00
CA ILE A 27 16.79 27.50 13.60
C ILE A 27 16.79 27.66 12.07
N ASP A 28 15.93 26.94 11.39
CA ASP A 28 15.63 27.13 9.96
C ASP A 28 14.15 27.46 9.79
N TYR A 29 13.79 28.18 8.74
CA TYR A 29 12.43 28.66 8.49
C TYR A 29 11.93 28.15 7.11
N PRO A 30 11.56 26.88 6.97
CA PRO A 30 10.97 26.36 5.73
C PRO A 30 9.48 26.74 5.67
N PHE A 31 9.18 27.98 5.27
CA PHE A 31 7.80 28.46 5.19
C PHE A 31 6.95 27.55 4.30
N PHE A 32 5.84 27.05 4.86
CA PHE A 32 4.97 26.00 4.26
C PHE A 32 5.67 24.67 3.99
N GLY A 33 6.90 24.49 4.45
CA GLY A 33 7.70 23.28 4.25
C GLY A 33 7.51 22.21 5.33
N VAL A 34 6.69 22.46 6.36
CA VAL A 34 6.37 21.45 7.40
C VAL A 34 4.89 21.14 7.35
N ASN A 35 4.56 19.88 7.10
CA ASN A 35 3.17 19.43 6.99
C ASN A 35 2.99 18.10 7.74
N THR A 36 1.83 17.93 8.40
CA THR A 36 1.48 16.67 9.06
C THR A 36 0.17 16.14 8.49
N ALA A 37 0.15 14.86 8.16
CA ALA A 37 -1.02 14.17 7.63
C ALA A 37 -1.12 12.75 8.22
N VAL A 38 -2.31 12.16 8.12
CA VAL A 38 -2.48 10.71 8.37
C VAL A 38 -1.91 9.94 7.19
N SER A 39 -1.15 8.91 7.48
CA SER A 39 -0.41 8.07 6.54
C SER A 39 -0.33 6.62 7.05
N GLY A 40 0.53 5.84 6.47
CA GLY A 40 0.73 4.42 6.71
C GLY A 40 0.04 3.57 5.66
N VAL A 41 0.64 2.43 5.34
CA VAL A 41 0.17 1.56 4.24
C VAL A 41 -1.31 1.20 4.40
N GLY A 42 -1.75 0.84 5.63
CA GLY A 42 -3.16 0.53 5.90
C GLY A 42 -4.10 1.70 5.60
N PHE A 43 -3.72 2.94 5.94
CA PHE A 43 -4.51 4.13 5.61
C PHE A 43 -4.51 4.42 4.11
N ASN A 44 -3.34 4.36 3.46
CA ASN A 44 -3.21 4.65 2.03
C ASN A 44 -4.08 3.71 1.19
N LEU A 45 -4.01 2.40 1.47
CA LEU A 45 -4.87 1.39 0.83
C LEU A 45 -6.35 1.66 1.08
N SER A 46 -6.72 1.90 2.35
CA SER A 46 -8.12 2.15 2.71
C SER A 46 -8.70 3.36 2.01
N LYS A 47 -7.94 4.45 1.97
CA LYS A 47 -8.37 5.69 1.31
C LYS A 47 -8.48 5.53 -0.21
N ALA A 48 -7.52 4.83 -0.85
CA ALA A 48 -7.54 4.55 -2.28
C ALA A 48 -8.78 3.71 -2.65
N LEU A 49 -9.00 2.59 -1.96
CA LEU A 49 -10.14 1.70 -2.19
C LEU A 49 -11.49 2.40 -1.95
N THR A 50 -11.60 3.19 -0.87
CA THR A 50 -12.83 3.97 -0.61
C THR A 50 -13.07 5.01 -1.69
N THR A 51 -12.01 5.66 -2.21
CA THR A 51 -12.12 6.63 -3.32
C THR A 51 -12.60 5.95 -4.61
N LEU A 52 -12.17 4.71 -4.85
CA LEU A 52 -12.62 3.89 -5.97
C LEU A 52 -14.05 3.34 -5.79
N GLY A 53 -14.68 3.52 -4.62
CA GLY A 53 -16.06 3.12 -4.35
C GLY A 53 -16.22 1.77 -3.66
N ASP A 54 -15.20 1.24 -2.99
CA ASP A 54 -15.30 0.06 -2.14
C ASP A 54 -15.71 0.40 -0.72
N HIS A 55 -16.37 -0.55 -0.05
CA HIS A 55 -16.63 -0.50 1.39
C HIS A 55 -15.43 -1.08 2.12
N VAL A 56 -14.69 -0.21 2.80
CA VAL A 56 -13.44 -0.60 3.47
C VAL A 56 -13.62 -0.65 4.97
N ARG A 57 -13.23 -1.78 5.57
CA ARG A 57 -13.04 -1.93 7.02
C ARG A 57 -11.55 -1.96 7.29
N LEU A 58 -11.06 -1.00 8.10
CA LEU A 58 -9.65 -0.88 8.44
C LEU A 58 -9.36 -1.47 9.83
N ILE A 59 -8.45 -2.44 9.87
CA ILE A 59 -7.85 -2.95 11.11
C ILE A 59 -6.49 -2.30 11.31
N SER A 60 -6.29 -1.71 12.47
CA SER A 60 -5.00 -1.18 12.91
C SER A 60 -4.97 -1.04 14.42
N MET A 61 -3.82 -0.62 14.94
CA MET A 61 -3.64 -0.28 16.36
C MET A 61 -3.05 1.11 16.49
N VAL A 62 -3.53 1.85 17.47
CA VAL A 62 -3.08 3.21 17.84
C VAL A 62 -2.90 3.29 19.35
N GLY A 63 -2.36 4.37 19.86
CA GLY A 63 -2.36 4.70 21.29
C GLY A 63 -3.70 5.27 21.75
N ASP A 64 -3.76 5.66 23.00
CA ASP A 64 -4.83 6.49 23.58
C ASP A 64 -4.31 7.92 23.78
N ASP A 65 -4.09 8.62 22.64
CA ASP A 65 -3.44 9.92 22.61
C ASP A 65 -4.09 10.87 21.59
N PHE A 66 -3.63 12.13 21.58
CA PHE A 66 -4.13 13.15 20.64
C PHE A 66 -3.97 12.74 19.18
N THR A 67 -2.88 12.06 18.84
CA THR A 67 -2.61 11.57 17.50
C THR A 67 -3.67 10.55 17.07
N ALA A 68 -4.06 9.64 17.95
CA ALA A 68 -5.14 8.69 17.69
C ALA A 68 -6.48 9.39 17.44
N ALA A 69 -6.79 10.44 18.20
CA ALA A 69 -8.01 11.23 17.99
C ALA A 69 -8.03 11.90 16.62
N TYR A 70 -6.90 12.48 16.20
CA TYR A 70 -6.75 13.05 14.86
C TYR A 70 -6.91 11.97 13.76
N ILE A 71 -6.27 10.82 13.91
CA ILE A 71 -6.41 9.69 12.96
C ILE A 71 -7.88 9.28 12.83
N ARG A 72 -8.60 9.09 13.95
CA ARG A 72 -10.03 8.70 13.94
C ARG A 72 -10.89 9.73 13.21
N HIS A 73 -10.62 11.01 13.44
CA HIS A 73 -11.32 12.10 12.73
C HIS A 73 -11.11 12.00 11.22
N VAL A 74 -9.87 11.82 10.76
CA VAL A 74 -9.55 11.71 9.33
C VAL A 74 -10.18 10.46 8.71
N LEU A 75 -10.16 9.32 9.39
CA LEU A 75 -10.80 8.08 8.92
C LEU A 75 -12.32 8.26 8.75
N LEU A 76 -12.98 8.91 9.71
CA LEU A 76 -14.40 9.24 9.63
C LEU A 76 -14.70 10.13 8.42
N GLN A 77 -13.91 11.18 8.19
CA GLN A 77 -14.07 12.07 7.04
C GLN A 77 -13.85 11.37 5.69
N ALA A 78 -12.98 10.34 5.68
CA ALA A 78 -12.74 9.52 4.50
C ALA A 78 -13.79 8.42 4.27
N GLY A 79 -14.79 8.27 5.16
CA GLY A 79 -15.81 7.22 5.07
C GLY A 79 -15.27 5.80 5.31
N ILE A 80 -14.17 5.67 6.04
CA ILE A 80 -13.53 4.38 6.34
C ILE A 80 -14.09 3.85 7.65
N ASP A 81 -14.59 2.60 7.66
CA ASP A 81 -14.98 1.90 8.90
C ASP A 81 -13.72 1.64 9.74
N SER A 82 -13.57 2.44 10.79
CA SER A 82 -12.44 2.41 11.71
C SER A 82 -12.78 1.82 13.08
N ALA A 83 -13.95 1.21 13.26
CA ALA A 83 -14.31 0.56 14.50
C ALA A 83 -13.26 -0.47 14.96
N PRO A 84 -12.58 -1.23 14.06
CA PRO A 84 -11.50 -2.13 14.42
C PRO A 84 -10.11 -1.45 14.57
N VAL A 85 -10.00 -0.13 14.56
CA VAL A 85 -8.76 0.58 14.92
C VAL A 85 -8.72 0.73 16.44
N LEU A 86 -7.99 -0.16 17.12
CA LEU A 86 -8.05 -0.30 18.58
C LEU A 86 -6.92 0.46 19.29
N PRO A 87 -7.20 1.05 20.48
CA PRO A 87 -6.20 1.76 21.29
C PRO A 87 -5.39 0.76 22.13
N LEU A 88 -4.55 -0.03 21.51
CA LEU A 88 -3.78 -1.11 22.14
C LEU A 88 -2.30 -0.77 22.34
N LEU A 89 -1.79 0.28 21.69
CA LEU A 89 -0.40 0.67 21.76
C LEU A 89 -0.14 1.66 22.91
N LYS A 90 1.09 1.69 23.40
CA LYS A 90 1.52 2.70 24.40
C LYS A 90 1.44 4.11 23.83
N GLN A 91 1.76 4.27 22.55
CA GLN A 91 1.68 5.52 21.81
C GLN A 91 1.32 5.23 20.35
N THR A 92 0.67 6.18 19.68
CA THR A 92 0.39 6.08 18.25
C THR A 92 1.68 6.17 17.43
N PRO A 93 1.91 5.29 16.44
CA PRO A 93 3.05 5.36 15.53
C PRO A 93 3.12 6.69 14.76
N GLY A 94 4.33 7.10 14.42
CA GLY A 94 4.57 8.31 13.65
C GLY A 94 5.80 8.22 12.78
N SER A 95 5.85 9.00 11.71
CA SER A 95 7.02 9.12 10.86
C SER A 95 7.38 10.58 10.60
N VAL A 96 8.67 10.82 10.34
CA VAL A 96 9.19 12.09 9.87
C VAL A 96 9.90 11.86 8.55
N VAL A 97 9.50 12.59 7.52
CA VAL A 97 10.10 12.57 6.19
C VAL A 97 10.81 13.90 5.96
N LEU A 98 12.13 13.88 5.96
CA LEU A 98 12.93 15.03 5.54
C LEU A 98 13.10 14.96 4.03
N TYR A 99 12.87 16.05 3.31
CA TYR A 99 13.03 16.12 1.86
C TYR A 99 13.69 17.42 1.44
N ASP A 100 14.47 17.37 0.37
CA ASP A 100 15.11 18.55 -0.22
C ASP A 100 14.41 18.99 -1.53
N PRO A 101 14.75 20.17 -2.09
CA PRO A 101 14.18 20.64 -3.36
C PRO A 101 14.48 19.76 -4.57
N GLU A 102 15.48 18.88 -4.48
CA GLU A 102 15.87 17.94 -5.54
C GLU A 102 15.09 16.63 -5.46
N GLY A 103 14.25 16.47 -4.41
CA GLY A 103 13.41 15.28 -4.20
C GLY A 103 14.10 14.15 -3.45
N LYS A 104 15.35 14.35 -3.00
CA LYS A 104 16.02 13.41 -2.10
C LYS A 104 15.32 13.41 -0.74
N ARG A 105 15.21 12.25 -0.12
CA ARG A 105 14.48 12.11 1.14
C ARG A 105 15.17 11.17 2.11
N GLN A 106 14.92 11.41 3.40
CA GLN A 106 15.29 10.53 4.50
C GLN A 106 14.05 10.33 5.40
N ILE A 107 13.71 9.09 5.70
CA ILE A 107 12.51 8.73 6.45
C ILE A 107 12.92 8.15 7.80
N TYR A 108 12.32 8.68 8.86
CA TYR A 108 12.37 8.11 10.20
C TYR A 108 10.98 7.56 10.52
N CYS A 109 10.87 6.24 10.65
CA CYS A 109 9.61 5.56 10.94
C CYS A 109 9.65 4.99 12.34
N ASP A 110 8.90 5.59 13.26
CA ASP A 110 8.77 5.12 14.63
C ASP A 110 7.47 4.31 14.76
N LEU A 111 7.63 3.00 14.71
CA LEU A 111 6.53 2.04 14.76
C LEU A 111 5.99 1.81 16.17
N LYS A 112 6.62 2.39 17.21
CA LYS A 112 6.29 2.13 18.60
C LYS A 112 6.32 0.62 18.89
N ASP A 113 5.38 0.14 19.66
CA ASP A 113 5.26 -1.26 20.07
C ASP A 113 4.29 -2.08 19.19
N ILE A 114 3.97 -1.62 17.95
CA ILE A 114 3.01 -2.30 17.07
C ILE A 114 3.49 -3.69 16.62
N GLN A 115 4.81 -3.90 16.53
CA GLN A 115 5.38 -5.18 16.10
C GLN A 115 5.28 -6.27 17.17
N GLU A 116 5.22 -5.87 18.45
CA GLU A 116 5.17 -6.74 19.62
C GLU A 116 3.75 -6.88 20.19
N THR A 117 2.83 -5.98 19.78
CA THR A 117 1.46 -5.97 20.29
C THR A 117 0.55 -6.88 19.48
N ALA A 118 -0.15 -7.78 20.16
CA ALA A 118 -1.10 -8.68 19.52
C ALA A 118 -2.46 -7.98 19.31
N TYR A 119 -3.03 -8.13 18.10
CA TYR A 119 -4.40 -7.72 17.83
C TYR A 119 -5.37 -8.87 18.16
N PRO A 120 -6.51 -8.61 18.87
CA PRO A 120 -7.45 -9.65 19.29
C PRO A 120 -8.39 -10.07 18.14
N PHE A 121 -7.86 -10.75 17.12
CA PHE A 121 -8.64 -11.23 16.00
C PHE A 121 -9.70 -12.27 16.43
N SER A 122 -10.88 -12.16 15.87
CA SER A 122 -11.92 -13.18 15.94
C SER A 122 -12.43 -13.50 14.52
N PRO A 123 -12.98 -14.71 14.27
CA PRO A 123 -13.54 -15.05 12.97
C PRO A 123 -14.65 -14.09 12.50
N ALA A 124 -15.36 -13.43 13.43
CA ALA A 124 -16.42 -12.48 13.11
C ALA A 124 -15.92 -11.26 12.30
N ILE A 125 -14.62 -10.92 12.38
CA ILE A 125 -14.05 -9.79 11.63
C ILE A 125 -14.13 -10.01 10.10
N LEU A 126 -14.20 -11.27 9.65
CA LEU A 126 -14.29 -11.68 8.24
C LEU A 126 -15.74 -11.76 7.74
N SER A 127 -16.73 -11.51 8.60
CA SER A 127 -18.14 -11.55 8.19
C SER A 127 -18.44 -10.48 7.15
N GLY A 128 -19.02 -10.88 6.02
CA GLY A 128 -19.37 -9.99 4.91
C GLY A 128 -18.19 -9.47 4.12
N ILE A 129 -16.95 -9.95 4.39
CA ILE A 129 -15.74 -9.53 3.67
C ILE A 129 -15.57 -10.41 2.42
N ASP A 130 -15.26 -9.77 1.29
CA ASP A 130 -15.00 -10.43 0.02
C ASP A 130 -13.50 -10.70 -0.18
N LEU A 131 -12.63 -9.75 0.23
CA LEU A 131 -11.19 -9.80 0.05
C LEU A 131 -10.47 -9.22 1.29
N VAL A 132 -9.32 -9.81 1.64
CA VAL A 132 -8.44 -9.35 2.72
C VAL A 132 -7.14 -8.80 2.13
N ALA A 133 -6.88 -7.51 2.30
CA ALA A 133 -5.60 -6.87 2.01
C ALA A 133 -4.79 -6.80 3.32
N ALA A 134 -3.92 -7.76 3.53
CA ALA A 134 -3.08 -7.86 4.72
C ALA A 134 -1.69 -7.30 4.46
N CYS A 135 -1.37 -6.13 5.01
CA CYS A 135 -0.01 -5.60 4.96
C CYS A 135 0.96 -6.50 5.73
N ASN A 136 2.23 -6.52 5.34
CA ASN A 136 3.27 -7.37 5.92
C ASN A 136 3.78 -6.86 7.28
N ILE A 137 2.89 -6.81 8.26
CA ILE A 137 3.17 -6.39 9.63
C ILE A 137 2.83 -7.51 10.62
N ASN A 138 3.63 -7.70 11.66
CA ASN A 138 3.59 -8.88 12.55
C ASN A 138 2.20 -9.19 13.11
N PHE A 139 1.44 -8.21 13.54
CA PHE A 139 0.13 -8.45 14.12
C PHE A 139 -0.86 -9.11 13.14
N ASN A 140 -0.59 -9.07 11.83
CA ASN A 140 -1.43 -9.69 10.80
C ASN A 140 -1.24 -11.21 10.65
N ARG A 141 -0.18 -11.81 11.21
CA ARG A 141 0.06 -13.27 11.07
C ARG A 141 -1.11 -14.14 11.54
N PRO A 142 -1.80 -13.86 12.67
CA PRO A 142 -3.03 -14.57 13.00
C PRO A 142 -4.18 -14.34 12.01
N LEU A 143 -4.29 -13.13 11.43
CA LEU A 143 -5.32 -12.82 10.42
C LEU A 143 -5.13 -13.65 9.16
N LEU A 144 -3.88 -13.84 8.69
CA LEU A 144 -3.60 -14.69 7.52
C LEU A 144 -4.16 -16.11 7.70
N ARG A 145 -3.93 -16.72 8.87
CA ARG A 145 -4.45 -18.05 9.20
C ARG A 145 -5.98 -18.09 9.25
N LEU A 146 -6.61 -17.08 9.86
CA LEU A 146 -8.07 -16.98 9.94
C LEU A 146 -8.69 -16.78 8.56
N ALA A 147 -8.13 -15.91 7.73
CA ALA A 147 -8.62 -15.62 6.38
C ALA A 147 -8.49 -16.87 5.47
N LYS A 148 -7.37 -17.58 5.55
CA LYS A 148 -7.14 -18.83 4.80
C LYS A 148 -8.13 -19.92 5.23
N ALA A 149 -8.35 -20.09 6.52
CA ALA A 149 -9.32 -21.05 7.06
C ALA A 149 -10.77 -20.71 6.66
N ALA A 150 -11.07 -19.43 6.49
CA ALA A 150 -12.38 -18.95 6.02
C ALA A 150 -12.51 -18.93 4.48
N GLY A 151 -11.51 -19.39 3.72
CA GLY A 151 -11.52 -19.42 2.27
C GLY A 151 -11.55 -18.03 1.61
N LYS A 152 -11.04 -17.00 2.30
CA LYS A 152 -10.99 -15.64 1.76
C LYS A 152 -9.81 -15.47 0.83
N THR A 153 -9.98 -14.69 -0.23
CA THR A 153 -8.85 -14.23 -1.06
C THR A 153 -7.96 -13.30 -0.23
N ILE A 154 -6.67 -13.61 -0.16
CA ILE A 154 -5.66 -12.84 0.57
C ILE A 154 -4.73 -12.16 -0.42
N ALA A 155 -4.60 -10.85 -0.28
CA ALA A 155 -3.62 -10.05 -1.01
C ALA A 155 -2.63 -9.41 -0.04
N THR A 156 -1.36 -9.38 -0.40
CA THR A 156 -0.31 -8.74 0.39
C THR A 156 0.71 -8.05 -0.51
N ASP A 157 1.32 -6.98 -0.01
CA ASP A 157 2.48 -6.34 -0.60
C ASP A 157 3.67 -6.51 0.35
N VAL A 158 4.73 -7.13 -0.12
CA VAL A 158 5.97 -7.32 0.65
C VAL A 158 7.02 -6.25 0.36
N HIS A 159 6.65 -5.24 -0.42
CA HIS A 159 7.46 -4.08 -0.80
C HIS A 159 8.76 -4.48 -1.51
N VAL A 160 9.90 -4.36 -0.85
CA VAL A 160 11.22 -4.70 -1.41
C VAL A 160 11.63 -6.08 -0.93
N LEU A 161 11.79 -7.01 -1.86
CA LEU A 161 12.17 -8.39 -1.58
C LEU A 161 13.44 -8.74 -2.37
N SER A 162 14.53 -9.04 -1.68
CA SER A 162 15.81 -9.46 -2.27
C SER A 162 16.06 -10.96 -2.17
N ASN A 163 15.30 -11.66 -1.34
CA ASN A 163 15.45 -13.09 -1.09
C ASN A 163 14.06 -13.74 -1.00
N ILE A 164 13.79 -14.70 -1.87
CA ILE A 164 12.52 -15.44 -1.90
C ILE A 164 12.28 -16.28 -0.64
N PHE A 165 13.34 -16.57 0.15
CA PHE A 165 13.29 -17.28 1.43
C PHE A 165 13.36 -16.32 2.63
N ASP A 166 13.00 -15.03 2.44
CA ASP A 166 12.98 -14.06 3.53
C ASP A 166 12.09 -14.51 4.69
N ASP A 167 12.70 -14.70 5.87
CA ASP A 167 12.02 -15.28 7.04
C ASP A 167 10.87 -14.37 7.54
N TYR A 168 11.01 -13.05 7.41
CA TYR A 168 9.98 -12.12 7.85
C TYR A 168 8.73 -12.21 6.96
N ASN A 169 8.93 -12.26 5.64
CA ASN A 169 7.83 -12.26 4.67
C ASN A 169 7.29 -13.66 4.33
N ARG A 170 7.91 -14.73 4.81
CA ARG A 170 7.54 -16.11 4.47
C ARG A 170 6.06 -16.40 4.67
N GLU A 171 5.51 -16.16 5.87
CA GLU A 171 4.10 -16.44 6.16
C GLU A 171 3.15 -15.62 5.28
N PHE A 172 3.53 -14.40 4.93
CA PHE A 172 2.74 -13.53 4.04
C PHE A 172 2.72 -14.09 2.62
N MET A 173 3.87 -14.49 2.08
CA MET A 173 3.99 -15.08 0.74
C MET A 173 3.30 -16.45 0.64
N GLU A 174 3.36 -17.27 1.69
CA GLU A 174 2.68 -18.58 1.76
C GLU A 174 1.15 -18.47 1.89
N ALA A 175 0.66 -17.36 2.44
CA ALA A 175 -0.77 -17.13 2.62
C ALA A 175 -1.42 -16.44 1.42
N ALA A 176 -0.67 -15.66 0.65
CA ALA A 176 -1.19 -14.78 -0.39
C ALA A 176 -1.70 -15.55 -1.62
N ASP A 177 -2.89 -15.20 -2.09
CA ASP A 177 -3.37 -15.50 -3.44
C ASP A 177 -2.80 -14.47 -4.45
N ILE A 178 -2.68 -13.21 -4.01
CA ILE A 178 -2.19 -12.08 -4.80
C ILE A 178 -1.02 -11.46 -4.04
N LEU A 179 0.15 -11.44 -4.65
CA LEU A 179 1.39 -10.91 -4.08
C LEU A 179 1.88 -9.71 -4.88
N PHE A 180 2.19 -8.63 -4.19
CA PHE A 180 2.82 -7.45 -4.75
C PHE A 180 4.22 -7.26 -4.20
N LEU A 181 5.13 -6.74 -5.02
CA LEU A 181 6.48 -6.33 -4.64
C LEU A 181 7.05 -5.30 -5.62
N SER A 182 8.20 -4.70 -5.25
CA SER A 182 8.94 -3.73 -6.06
C SER A 182 10.21 -4.35 -6.63
N ASP A 183 10.66 -3.89 -7.81
CA ASP A 183 11.91 -4.31 -8.45
C ASP A 183 13.17 -3.66 -7.85
N GLU A 184 13.06 -2.82 -6.80
CA GLU A 184 14.18 -2.06 -6.24
C GLU A 184 15.37 -2.94 -5.81
N ALA A 185 15.12 -4.17 -5.36
CA ALA A 185 16.18 -5.10 -4.93
C ALA A 185 16.63 -6.08 -6.03
N VAL A 186 15.84 -6.31 -7.06
CA VAL A 186 16.12 -7.29 -8.13
C VAL A 186 16.46 -6.65 -9.47
N GLY A 187 16.10 -5.37 -9.67
CA GLY A 187 16.45 -4.61 -10.86
C GLY A 187 15.89 -5.18 -12.17
N ASP A 188 16.66 -5.09 -13.25
CA ASP A 188 16.21 -5.49 -14.60
C ASP A 188 16.22 -7.01 -14.81
N ASP A 189 17.01 -7.77 -14.06
CA ASP A 189 17.05 -9.25 -14.14
C ASP A 189 16.02 -9.93 -13.22
N TYR A 190 14.81 -9.40 -13.20
CA TYR A 190 13.73 -9.83 -12.32
C TYR A 190 13.01 -11.13 -12.78
N ARG A 191 13.10 -11.51 -14.06
CA ARG A 191 12.32 -12.66 -14.59
C ARG A 191 12.69 -13.99 -13.94
N PRO A 192 13.97 -14.35 -13.77
CA PRO A 192 14.36 -15.55 -13.03
C PRO A 192 13.86 -15.50 -11.58
N PHE A 193 14.00 -14.34 -10.90
CA PHE A 193 13.53 -14.14 -9.54
C PHE A 193 12.02 -14.35 -9.41
N LEU A 194 11.20 -13.77 -10.31
CA LEU A 194 9.75 -13.97 -10.28
C LEU A 194 9.35 -15.41 -10.55
N SER A 195 10.06 -16.11 -11.47
CA SER A 195 9.79 -17.51 -11.76
C SER A 195 10.08 -18.38 -10.53
N GLU A 196 11.23 -18.17 -9.88
CA GLU A 196 11.61 -18.91 -8.68
C GLU A 196 10.67 -18.60 -7.49
N LEU A 197 10.25 -17.33 -7.34
CA LEU A 197 9.26 -16.91 -6.35
C LEU A 197 7.91 -17.63 -6.57
N ALA A 198 7.48 -17.71 -7.82
CA ALA A 198 6.25 -18.40 -8.21
C ALA A 198 6.33 -19.92 -7.99
N ASP A 199 7.49 -20.53 -8.24
CA ASP A 199 7.70 -21.97 -8.01
C ASP A 199 7.73 -22.30 -6.51
N THR A 200 8.23 -21.38 -5.68
CA THR A 200 8.40 -21.56 -4.24
C THR A 200 7.11 -21.29 -3.45
N HIS A 201 6.33 -20.29 -3.84
CA HIS A 201 5.14 -19.83 -3.10
C HIS A 201 3.85 -20.04 -3.89
N PRO A 202 2.70 -20.32 -3.23
CA PRO A 202 1.46 -20.76 -3.89
C PRO A 202 0.65 -19.61 -4.52
N CYS A 203 1.18 -18.40 -4.63
CA CYS A 203 0.49 -17.23 -5.15
C CYS A 203 -0.07 -17.49 -6.57
N LYS A 204 -1.33 -17.09 -6.80
CA LYS A 204 -1.98 -17.19 -8.11
C LYS A 204 -1.54 -16.09 -9.04
N ILE A 205 -1.34 -14.90 -8.46
CA ILE A 205 -0.93 -13.68 -9.17
C ILE A 205 0.23 -13.06 -8.40
N ILE A 206 1.30 -12.70 -9.12
CA ILE A 206 2.41 -11.91 -8.57
C ILE A 206 2.58 -10.68 -9.44
N VAL A 207 2.54 -9.49 -8.85
CA VAL A 207 2.75 -8.22 -9.53
C VAL A 207 4.03 -7.57 -9.02
N LEU A 208 4.93 -7.25 -9.96
CA LEU A 208 6.16 -6.52 -9.70
C LEU A 208 6.02 -5.09 -10.23
N GLY A 209 5.99 -4.11 -9.32
CA GLY A 209 6.07 -2.70 -9.68
C GLY A 209 7.49 -2.34 -10.13
N ARG A 210 7.62 -1.67 -11.29
CA ARG A 210 8.90 -1.32 -11.91
C ARG A 210 9.07 0.20 -12.13
N GLY A 211 8.37 0.98 -11.32
CA GLY A 211 8.44 2.45 -11.37
C GLY A 211 8.15 3.00 -12.76
N SER A 212 9.08 3.78 -13.31
CA SER A 212 8.96 4.39 -14.66
C SER A 212 8.98 3.38 -15.82
N LYS A 213 9.32 2.11 -15.55
CA LYS A 213 9.29 1.02 -16.53
C LYS A 213 7.92 0.32 -16.58
N GLY A 214 6.98 0.67 -15.71
CA GLY A 214 5.66 0.07 -15.64
C GLY A 214 5.55 -1.05 -14.61
N ALA A 215 5.01 -2.20 -14.99
CA ALA A 215 4.87 -3.35 -14.12
C ALA A 215 4.99 -4.67 -14.87
N ALA A 216 5.35 -5.74 -14.16
CA ALA A 216 5.29 -7.10 -14.67
C ALA A 216 4.30 -7.91 -13.82
N ILE A 217 3.57 -8.82 -14.44
CA ILE A 217 2.62 -9.70 -13.77
C ILE A 217 2.91 -11.16 -14.16
N TYR A 218 3.00 -12.01 -13.14
CA TYR A 218 3.01 -13.46 -13.32
C TYR A 218 1.62 -14.01 -13.04
N LEU A 219 1.13 -14.85 -13.93
CA LEU A 219 -0.15 -15.55 -13.79
C LEU A 219 0.10 -17.06 -13.73
N ARG A 220 -0.19 -17.68 -12.58
CA ARG A 220 0.03 -19.13 -12.37
C ARG A 220 -0.76 -19.98 -13.34
N GLU A 221 -1.97 -19.57 -13.70
CA GLU A 221 -2.81 -20.27 -14.67
C GLU A 221 -2.12 -20.45 -16.03
N HIS A 222 -1.32 -19.47 -16.43
CA HIS A 222 -0.61 -19.48 -17.71
C HIS A 222 0.88 -19.81 -17.60
N GLY A 223 1.43 -19.82 -16.39
CA GLY A 223 2.87 -20.00 -16.15
C GLY A 223 3.74 -18.96 -16.85
N SER A 224 3.23 -17.74 -17.04
CA SER A 224 3.88 -16.72 -17.88
C SER A 224 3.97 -15.36 -17.18
N ILE A 225 5.02 -14.62 -17.53
CA ILE A 225 5.25 -13.23 -17.10
C ILE A 225 4.96 -12.31 -18.27
N THR A 226 4.03 -11.37 -18.05
CA THR A 226 3.67 -10.32 -19.01
C THR A 226 4.12 -8.96 -18.46
N GLU A 227 4.68 -8.10 -19.29
CA GLU A 227 5.04 -6.73 -18.95
C GLU A 227 4.02 -5.75 -19.52
N LEU A 228 3.65 -4.75 -18.72
CA LEU A 228 2.87 -3.60 -19.14
C LEU A 228 3.73 -2.34 -18.97
N PRO A 229 3.86 -1.50 -20.03
CA PRO A 229 4.61 -0.25 -19.93
C PRO A 229 3.97 0.71 -18.93
N ALA A 230 4.75 1.66 -18.43
CA ALA A 230 4.22 2.69 -17.55
C ALA A 230 3.21 3.59 -18.27
N VAL A 231 2.16 3.97 -17.57
CA VAL A 231 1.19 4.98 -18.02
C VAL A 231 1.68 6.36 -17.58
N TYR A 232 1.49 7.35 -18.44
CA TYR A 232 1.78 8.74 -18.15
C TYR A 232 0.48 9.55 -18.06
N ALA A 233 0.20 10.13 -16.91
CA ALA A 233 -0.99 10.95 -16.66
C ALA A 233 -0.68 12.44 -16.41
N GLY A 234 0.60 12.84 -16.43
CA GLY A 234 1.03 14.22 -16.21
C GLY A 234 2.41 14.30 -15.56
N GLN A 235 2.83 15.53 -15.23
CA GLN A 235 4.13 15.75 -14.58
C GLN A 235 4.17 15.08 -13.20
N VAL A 236 5.19 14.27 -12.98
CA VAL A 236 5.42 13.59 -11.69
C VAL A 236 5.81 14.62 -10.62
N SER A 237 5.03 14.69 -9.56
CA SER A 237 5.30 15.52 -8.38
C SER A 237 6.01 14.72 -7.29
N ASN A 238 5.50 13.51 -6.99
CA ASN A 238 6.05 12.66 -5.92
C ASN A 238 5.61 11.21 -6.13
N THR A 239 6.55 10.26 -5.98
CA THR A 239 6.28 8.82 -6.15
C THR A 239 5.89 8.09 -4.86
N VAL A 240 5.84 8.77 -3.70
CA VAL A 240 5.44 8.16 -2.42
C VAL A 240 3.99 7.68 -2.50
N GLY A 241 3.75 6.40 -2.15
CA GLY A 241 2.44 5.78 -2.22
C GLY A 241 2.01 5.31 -3.62
N ALA A 242 2.92 5.34 -4.63
CA ALA A 242 2.63 4.79 -5.95
C ALA A 242 2.37 3.27 -5.91
N GLY A 243 3.14 2.52 -5.11
CA GLY A 243 2.93 1.10 -4.85
C GLY A 243 1.58 0.83 -4.20
N ASP A 244 1.26 1.58 -3.13
CA ASP A 244 -0.04 1.48 -2.44
C ASP A 244 -1.21 1.76 -3.40
N ALA A 245 -1.07 2.76 -4.28
CA ALA A 245 -2.07 3.09 -5.28
C ALA A 245 -2.24 1.97 -6.33
N LEU A 246 -1.12 1.44 -6.85
CA LEU A 246 -1.13 0.34 -7.80
C LEU A 246 -1.80 -0.91 -7.19
N PHE A 247 -1.39 -1.27 -5.98
CA PHE A 247 -1.94 -2.42 -5.26
C PHE A 247 -3.44 -2.26 -5.01
N SER A 248 -3.87 -1.14 -4.45
CA SER A 248 -5.28 -0.86 -4.16
C SER A 248 -6.16 -0.92 -5.40
N ALA A 249 -5.76 -0.23 -6.48
CA ALA A 249 -6.55 -0.19 -7.70
C ALA A 249 -6.58 -1.56 -8.40
N PHE A 250 -5.49 -2.31 -8.38
CA PHE A 250 -5.50 -3.69 -8.88
C PHE A 250 -6.53 -4.54 -8.13
N LEU A 251 -6.55 -4.50 -6.80
CA LEU A 251 -7.51 -5.25 -6.00
C LEU A 251 -8.94 -4.84 -6.31
N HIS A 252 -9.22 -3.55 -6.45
CA HIS A 252 -10.53 -3.01 -6.80
C HIS A 252 -11.05 -3.57 -8.11
N PHE A 253 -10.27 -3.44 -9.19
CA PHE A 253 -10.70 -3.86 -10.53
C PHE A 253 -10.74 -5.38 -10.68
N TYR A 254 -9.74 -6.09 -10.16
CA TYR A 254 -9.69 -7.55 -10.19
C TYR A 254 -10.84 -8.18 -9.41
N ALA A 255 -11.15 -7.70 -8.20
CA ALA A 255 -12.25 -8.22 -7.39
C ALA A 255 -13.65 -7.97 -8.03
N ARG A 256 -13.75 -7.01 -8.96
CA ARG A 256 -14.95 -6.73 -9.77
C ARG A 256 -15.03 -7.53 -11.05
N GLY A 257 -14.11 -8.47 -11.27
CA GLY A 257 -14.13 -9.43 -12.38
C GLY A 257 -13.39 -8.98 -13.64
N GLN A 258 -12.59 -7.91 -13.57
CA GLN A 258 -11.67 -7.56 -14.66
C GLN A 258 -10.60 -8.66 -14.80
N ALA A 259 -10.19 -8.97 -16.03
CA ALA A 259 -9.07 -9.86 -16.25
C ALA A 259 -7.79 -9.29 -15.61
N PRO A 260 -6.86 -10.13 -15.11
CA PRO A 260 -5.69 -9.64 -14.38
C PRO A 260 -4.86 -8.60 -15.12
N LEU A 261 -4.70 -8.72 -16.44
CA LEU A 261 -3.96 -7.75 -17.25
C LEU A 261 -4.70 -6.42 -17.36
N ASP A 262 -6.02 -6.45 -17.55
CA ASP A 262 -6.85 -5.26 -17.63
C ASP A 262 -6.90 -4.55 -16.26
N ALA A 263 -7.04 -5.33 -15.18
CA ALA A 263 -7.00 -4.80 -13.83
C ALA A 263 -5.66 -4.10 -13.52
N LEU A 264 -4.53 -4.69 -13.97
CA LEU A 264 -3.21 -4.09 -13.80
C LEU A 264 -3.06 -2.80 -14.61
N HIS A 265 -3.56 -2.79 -15.86
CA HIS A 265 -3.53 -1.60 -16.69
C HIS A 265 -4.33 -0.44 -16.06
N LEU A 266 -5.56 -0.71 -15.60
CA LEU A 266 -6.38 0.28 -14.89
C LEU A 266 -5.71 0.76 -13.60
N ALA A 267 -5.04 -0.13 -12.89
CA ALA A 267 -4.29 0.21 -11.68
C ALA A 267 -3.08 1.11 -11.98
N GLN A 268 -2.39 0.90 -13.12
CA GLN A 268 -1.31 1.78 -13.56
C GLN A 268 -1.82 3.18 -13.90
N VAL A 269 -3.01 3.32 -14.51
CA VAL A 269 -3.65 4.63 -14.74
C VAL A 269 -3.91 5.33 -13.41
N PHE A 270 -4.47 4.62 -12.44
CA PHE A 270 -4.74 5.18 -11.10
C PHE A 270 -3.45 5.63 -10.39
N ALA A 271 -2.41 4.79 -10.42
CA ALA A 271 -1.11 5.12 -9.84
C ALA A 271 -0.41 6.28 -10.56
N ALA A 272 -0.55 6.38 -11.89
CA ALA A 272 -0.03 7.49 -12.67
C ALA A 272 -0.67 8.85 -12.30
N HIS A 273 -1.98 8.87 -12.05
CA HIS A 273 -2.65 10.07 -11.54
C HIS A 273 -2.20 10.42 -10.12
N LYS A 274 -2.07 9.43 -9.24
CA LYS A 274 -1.63 9.64 -7.86
C LYS A 274 -0.28 10.35 -7.79
N ILE A 275 0.69 9.99 -8.59
CA ILE A 275 2.04 10.56 -8.55
C ILE A 275 2.15 11.98 -9.10
N THR A 276 1.10 12.53 -9.71
CA THR A 276 1.03 13.96 -10.10
C THR A 276 0.79 14.89 -8.91
N VAL A 277 0.40 14.34 -7.75
CA VAL A 277 0.12 15.10 -6.53
C VAL A 277 1.06 14.65 -5.40
N SER A 278 1.54 15.61 -4.60
CA SER A 278 2.40 15.33 -3.46
C SER A 278 1.62 14.68 -2.29
N GLY A 279 2.29 13.79 -1.53
CA GLY A 279 1.74 13.08 -0.37
C GLY A 279 1.30 11.65 -0.69
N ALA A 280 1.51 10.71 0.25
CA ALA A 280 1.29 9.28 0.03
C ALA A 280 -0.17 8.90 -0.28
N SER A 281 -1.13 9.60 0.32
CA SER A 281 -2.57 9.33 0.22
C SER A 281 -3.35 10.45 -0.49
N GLN A 282 -2.70 11.27 -1.30
CA GLN A 282 -3.31 12.36 -2.07
C GLN A 282 -3.32 12.01 -3.56
N GLY A 283 -4.19 12.68 -4.34
CA GLY A 283 -4.26 12.51 -5.79
C GLY A 283 -5.00 11.25 -6.26
N PHE A 284 -5.71 10.57 -5.37
CA PHE A 284 -6.58 9.46 -5.76
C PHE A 284 -7.79 9.98 -6.55
N ILE A 285 -8.09 9.32 -7.66
CA ILE A 285 -9.22 9.61 -8.54
C ILE A 285 -10.30 8.53 -8.42
N ARG A 286 -11.52 8.82 -8.83
CA ARG A 286 -12.63 7.87 -8.79
C ARG A 286 -12.52 6.84 -9.92
N GLU A 287 -13.19 5.70 -9.77
CA GLU A 287 -13.29 4.65 -10.80
C GLU A 287 -13.69 5.21 -12.16
N GLU A 288 -14.71 6.09 -12.19
CA GLU A 288 -15.22 6.72 -13.42
C GLU A 288 -14.14 7.54 -14.15
N GLU A 289 -13.24 8.19 -13.39
CA GLU A 289 -12.16 9.00 -13.95
C GLU A 289 -11.07 8.11 -14.54
N VAL A 290 -10.77 6.97 -13.90
CA VAL A 290 -9.83 5.95 -14.45
C VAL A 290 -10.37 5.42 -15.77
N LEU A 291 -11.63 4.99 -15.80
CA LEU A 291 -12.24 4.42 -17.00
C LEU A 291 -12.37 5.47 -18.12
N ARG A 292 -12.66 6.72 -17.80
CA ARG A 292 -12.69 7.83 -18.77
C ARG A 292 -11.31 8.06 -19.37
N PHE A 293 -10.26 8.11 -18.55
CA PHE A 293 -8.89 8.31 -19.02
C PHE A 293 -8.48 7.23 -20.05
N VAL A 294 -8.74 5.95 -19.75
CA VAL A 294 -8.44 4.85 -20.68
C VAL A 294 -9.18 5.02 -22.01
N LYS A 295 -10.49 5.39 -21.95
CA LYS A 295 -11.30 5.58 -23.14
C LYS A 295 -10.81 6.76 -24.02
N GLU A 296 -10.37 7.85 -23.41
CA GLU A 296 -9.91 9.06 -24.11
C GLU A 296 -8.51 8.89 -24.72
N HIS A 297 -7.67 8.01 -24.17
CA HIS A 297 -6.30 7.82 -24.65
C HIS A 297 -6.12 6.55 -25.51
N THR A 298 -7.21 5.81 -25.76
CA THR A 298 -7.21 4.58 -26.58
C THR A 298 -6.09 3.60 -26.13
N LEU A 299 -5.94 3.47 -24.82
CA LEU A 299 -4.92 2.63 -24.19
C LEU A 299 -5.39 1.17 -24.07
#